data_16c548715b9fde90b9aab99bd2cff15b
#
_entry.id   16c548715b9fde90b9aab99bd2cff15b
#
_cell.length_a   1.000
_cell.length_b   1.000
_cell.length_c   1.000
_cell.angle_alpha   90.00
_cell.angle_beta   90.00
_cell.angle_gamma   90.00
#
_symmetry.space_group_name_H-M   'P 1'
#
loop_
_entity.id
_entity.type
_entity.pdbx_description
1 polymer ?
#
loop_
_entity_poly.entity_id
_entity_poly.type
_entity_poly.pdbx_seq_one_letter_code
_entity_poly.pdbx_strand_id
1 'polypeptide(L)'
;MATINSLMKHLRANGIHISGSTQKRKLRKIGYYHGYKGYRFAKSSSNRLPLSDFNQIVALHDFDMRVKALLYERIMTVETALKNRVLEAVLDHSGSEHFDVIYKKSLTAYRCTGKHHKNAKEAKNAYKNEWTNRLSLRKEIDRLIADNHNTRAVVRHFRDKDEDVPIWALFEIMTLGNFGAFYSCLHDDVKSTICDDLHMPKGTFTRRLFSSG
;
A
#
# COMPACT_ATOMS: atom_id res chain seq x y z
N MET A 1 -28.79 17.90 -2.09
CA MET A 1 -27.36 18.17 -1.92
C MET A 1 -27.16 19.33 -0.97
N ALA A 2 -26.20 19.22 -0.03
CA ALA A 2 -25.88 20.33 0.87
C ALA A 2 -25.22 21.47 0.09
N THR A 3 -25.77 22.67 0.13
CA THR A 3 -25.18 23.86 -0.49
C THR A 3 -23.97 24.34 0.34
N ILE A 4 -23.07 25.09 -0.28
CA ILE A 4 -21.93 25.67 0.45
C ILE A 4 -22.36 26.57 1.61
N ASN A 5 -23.49 27.26 1.46
CA ASN A 5 -24.06 28.09 2.52
C ASN A 5 -24.61 27.25 3.68
N SER A 6 -25.24 26.11 3.41
CA SER A 6 -25.67 25.18 4.45
C SER A 6 -24.49 24.55 5.18
N LEU A 7 -23.38 24.28 4.49
CA LEU A 7 -22.16 23.80 5.12
C LEU A 7 -21.51 24.86 6.02
N MET A 8 -21.50 26.14 5.61
CA MET A 8 -21.03 27.24 6.48
C MET A 8 -21.94 27.38 7.72
N LYS A 9 -23.26 27.26 7.57
CA LYS A 9 -24.18 27.24 8.72
C LYS A 9 -23.86 26.08 9.68
N HIS A 10 -23.62 24.91 9.13
CA HIS A 10 -23.28 23.72 9.93
C HIS A 10 -21.94 23.87 10.67
N LEU A 11 -20.93 24.47 10.04
CA LEU A 11 -19.66 24.79 10.71
C LEU A 11 -19.86 25.70 11.91
N ARG A 12 -20.63 26.80 11.76
CA ARG A 12 -20.98 27.72 12.86
C ARG A 12 -21.70 27.00 13.99
N ALA A 13 -22.68 26.15 13.66
CA ALA A 13 -23.42 25.35 14.66
C ALA A 13 -22.48 24.37 15.43
N ASN A 14 -21.33 24.01 14.86
CA ASN A 14 -20.29 23.20 15.51
C ASN A 14 -19.18 24.03 16.19
N GLY A 15 -19.40 25.35 16.38
CA GLY A 15 -18.45 26.23 17.06
C GLY A 15 -17.28 26.70 16.21
N ILE A 16 -17.33 26.56 14.89
CA ILE A 16 -16.28 27.04 13.98
C ILE A 16 -16.72 28.37 13.38
N HIS A 17 -16.03 29.43 13.72
CA HIS A 17 -16.25 30.74 13.10
C HIS A 17 -15.84 30.67 11.63
N ILE A 18 -16.78 30.98 10.73
CA ILE A 18 -16.57 31.08 9.28
C ILE A 18 -17.44 32.19 8.70
N SER A 19 -16.84 33.14 7.94
CA SER A 19 -17.53 34.29 7.37
C SER A 19 -16.89 34.72 6.05
N GLY A 20 -17.65 35.55 5.31
CA GLY A 20 -17.16 36.21 4.10
C GLY A 20 -16.93 35.30 2.88
N SER A 21 -16.69 35.95 1.75
CA SER A 21 -16.52 35.31 0.45
C SER A 21 -15.20 34.55 0.32
N THR A 22 -14.16 35.02 0.99
CA THR A 22 -12.82 34.40 0.96
C THR A 22 -12.82 33.03 1.64
N GLN A 23 -13.37 32.94 2.86
CA GLN A 23 -13.47 31.63 3.55
C GLN A 23 -14.45 30.69 2.84
N LYS A 24 -15.53 31.22 2.23
CA LYS A 24 -16.43 30.44 1.37
C LYS A 24 -15.70 29.82 0.18
N ARG A 25 -14.80 30.58 -0.49
CA ARG A 25 -13.96 30.03 -1.58
C ARG A 25 -12.98 28.97 -1.08
N LYS A 26 -12.31 29.21 0.05
CA LYS A 26 -11.43 28.24 0.68
C LYS A 26 -12.17 26.94 1.03
N LEU A 27 -13.38 27.04 1.62
CA LEU A 27 -14.20 25.86 1.92
C LEU A 27 -14.57 25.06 0.67
N ARG A 28 -14.85 25.73 -0.46
CA ARG A 28 -15.07 25.04 -1.74
C ARG A 28 -13.81 24.29 -2.22
N LYS A 29 -12.62 24.89 -2.06
CA LYS A 29 -11.34 24.32 -2.50
C LYS A 29 -10.94 23.10 -1.68
N ILE A 30 -10.96 23.20 -0.35
CA ILE A 30 -10.51 22.13 0.54
C ILE A 30 -11.59 21.09 0.83
N GLY A 31 -12.87 21.46 0.61
CA GLY A 31 -14.03 20.61 0.86
C GLY A 31 -14.39 20.47 2.34
N TYR A 32 -15.65 20.15 2.60
CA TYR A 32 -16.15 19.95 3.96
C TYR A 32 -15.62 18.64 4.57
N TYR A 33 -15.63 17.54 3.78
CA TYR A 33 -15.25 16.22 4.26
C TYR A 33 -13.73 16.08 4.43
N HIS A 34 -12.97 16.49 3.43
CA HIS A 34 -11.50 16.40 3.48
C HIS A 34 -10.86 17.49 4.35
N GLY A 35 -11.48 18.67 4.41
CA GLY A 35 -11.06 19.76 5.29
C GLY A 35 -11.55 19.55 6.73
N TYR A 36 -12.75 20.08 7.05
CA TYR A 36 -13.23 20.12 8.42
C TYR A 36 -13.37 18.74 9.08
N LYS A 37 -14.05 17.79 8.44
CA LYS A 37 -14.22 16.44 9.04
C LYS A 37 -12.91 15.68 9.16
N GLY A 38 -12.01 15.83 8.19
CA GLY A 38 -10.71 15.17 8.21
C GLY A 38 -9.81 15.65 9.34
N TYR A 39 -9.88 16.94 9.69
CA TYR A 39 -9.02 17.54 10.74
C TYR A 39 -9.73 17.74 12.08
N ARG A 40 -10.97 17.26 12.22
CA ARG A 40 -11.73 17.47 13.45
C ARG A 40 -11.18 16.70 14.65
N PHE A 41 -10.59 15.54 14.40
CA PHE A 41 -10.09 14.65 15.43
C PHE A 41 -8.63 14.26 15.16
N ALA A 42 -7.87 14.06 16.24
CA ALA A 42 -6.52 13.51 16.17
C ALA A 42 -6.51 12.07 16.68
N LYS A 43 -6.16 11.11 15.82
CA LYS A 43 -6.05 9.67 16.08
C LYS A 43 -7.36 8.94 16.42
N SER A 44 -8.24 9.52 17.23
CA SER A 44 -9.48 8.87 17.67
C SER A 44 -10.63 9.87 17.73
N SER A 45 -11.87 9.37 17.68
CA SER A 45 -13.09 10.18 17.80
C SER A 45 -13.27 10.87 19.16
N SER A 46 -12.56 10.42 20.18
CA SER A 46 -12.55 11.03 21.51
C SER A 46 -11.60 12.23 21.62
N ASN A 47 -10.61 12.32 20.74
CA ASN A 47 -9.60 13.40 20.75
C ASN A 47 -9.94 14.49 19.74
N ARG A 48 -10.94 15.33 20.09
CA ARG A 48 -11.34 16.46 19.26
C ARG A 48 -10.32 17.58 19.36
N LEU A 49 -9.86 18.10 18.21
CA LEU A 49 -8.99 19.26 18.17
C LEU A 49 -9.75 20.55 18.57
N PRO A 50 -9.14 21.45 19.34
CA PRO A 50 -9.77 22.66 19.85
C PRO A 50 -9.82 23.76 18.76
N LEU A 51 -10.42 23.43 17.61
CA LEU A 51 -10.56 24.34 16.49
C LEU A 51 -11.80 25.20 16.70
N SER A 52 -11.65 26.52 16.61
CA SER A 52 -12.70 27.51 16.76
C SER A 52 -12.88 28.43 15.54
N ASP A 53 -11.88 28.49 14.66
CA ASP A 53 -11.92 29.32 13.44
C ASP A 53 -11.55 28.50 12.20
N PHE A 54 -12.20 28.81 11.09
CA PHE A 54 -11.98 28.12 9.83
C PHE A 54 -10.56 28.32 9.26
N ASN A 55 -9.90 29.44 9.57
CA ASN A 55 -8.52 29.65 9.15
C ASN A 55 -7.54 28.66 9.82
N GLN A 56 -7.84 28.19 11.04
CA GLN A 56 -7.06 27.11 11.68
C GLN A 56 -7.14 25.82 10.88
N ILE A 57 -8.33 25.49 10.36
CA ILE A 57 -8.53 24.32 9.50
C ILE A 57 -7.75 24.48 8.18
N VAL A 58 -7.79 25.68 7.59
CA VAL A 58 -7.01 26.00 6.39
C VAL A 58 -5.51 25.84 6.65
N ALA A 59 -5.02 26.35 7.78
CA ALA A 59 -3.60 26.23 8.14
C ALA A 59 -3.17 24.77 8.33
N LEU A 60 -4.00 23.94 8.98
CA LEU A 60 -3.75 22.49 9.10
C LEU A 60 -3.73 21.79 7.75
N HIS A 61 -4.69 22.12 6.89
CA HIS A 61 -4.73 21.57 5.53
C HIS A 61 -3.48 21.96 4.73
N ASP A 62 -3.09 23.24 4.77
CA ASP A 62 -1.91 23.71 4.04
C ASP A 62 -0.61 23.08 4.58
N PHE A 63 -0.52 22.88 5.90
CA PHE A 63 0.59 22.14 6.53
C PHE A 63 0.63 20.68 6.06
N ASP A 64 -0.50 19.97 6.13
CA ASP A 64 -0.62 18.57 5.67
C ASP A 64 -0.23 18.41 4.20
N MET A 65 -0.68 19.35 3.35
CA MET A 65 -0.33 19.33 1.92
C MET A 65 1.16 19.57 1.67
N ARG A 66 1.81 20.46 2.47
CA ARG A 66 3.27 20.66 2.40
C ARG A 66 4.04 19.42 2.84
N VAL A 67 3.62 18.78 3.94
CA VAL A 67 4.23 17.54 4.41
C VAL A 67 4.08 16.44 3.37
N LYS A 68 2.88 16.27 2.79
CA LYS A 68 2.64 15.31 1.71
C LYS A 68 3.53 15.57 0.49
N ALA A 69 3.67 16.83 0.08
CA ALA A 69 4.53 17.20 -1.05
C ALA A 69 6.01 16.84 -0.80
N LEU A 70 6.51 17.09 0.42
CA LEU A 70 7.89 16.74 0.81
C LEU A 70 8.13 15.23 0.86
N LEU A 71 7.13 14.47 1.31
CA LEU A 71 7.26 13.01 1.48
C LEU A 71 7.02 12.24 0.18
N TYR A 72 6.18 12.76 -0.73
CA TYR A 72 5.74 12.02 -1.92
C TYR A 72 6.91 11.57 -2.79
N GLU A 73 7.82 12.46 -3.14
CA GLU A 73 9.02 12.15 -3.93
C GLU A 73 9.87 11.06 -3.27
N ARG A 74 10.07 11.17 -1.95
CA ARG A 74 10.85 10.19 -1.18
C ARG A 74 10.20 8.82 -1.12
N ILE A 75 8.89 8.78 -0.93
CA ILE A 75 8.11 7.54 -0.92
C ILE A 75 8.19 6.86 -2.29
N MET A 76 8.03 7.58 -3.39
CA MET A 76 8.13 7.04 -4.74
C MET A 76 9.53 6.49 -5.03
N THR A 77 10.58 7.21 -4.60
CA THR A 77 11.97 6.74 -4.76
C THR A 77 12.22 5.46 -3.97
N VAL A 78 11.77 5.40 -2.73
CA VAL A 78 11.94 4.20 -1.87
C VAL A 78 11.13 3.03 -2.44
N GLU A 79 9.89 3.25 -2.87
CA GLU A 79 9.05 2.20 -3.48
C GLU A 79 9.74 1.59 -4.71
N THR A 80 10.24 2.44 -5.62
CA THR A 80 10.92 1.99 -6.84
C THR A 80 12.20 1.23 -6.51
N ALA A 81 13.04 1.78 -5.64
CA ALA A 81 14.28 1.13 -5.23
C ALA A 81 14.02 -0.24 -4.58
N LEU A 82 13.00 -0.32 -3.73
CA LEU A 82 12.61 -1.55 -3.06
C LEU A 82 12.10 -2.61 -4.04
N LYS A 83 11.21 -2.23 -4.97
CA LYS A 83 10.72 -3.12 -6.02
C LYS A 83 11.88 -3.68 -6.85
N ASN A 84 12.83 -2.85 -7.24
CA ASN A 84 13.98 -3.27 -8.02
C ASN A 84 14.88 -4.24 -7.25
N ARG A 85 15.14 -4.02 -5.97
CA ARG A 85 15.93 -4.94 -5.14
C ARG A 85 15.26 -6.29 -4.96
N VAL A 86 13.95 -6.31 -4.73
CA VAL A 86 13.20 -7.55 -4.64
C VAL A 86 13.17 -8.28 -5.98
N LEU A 87 13.02 -7.54 -7.09
CA LEU A 87 13.05 -8.10 -8.44
C LEU A 87 14.39 -8.80 -8.71
N GLU A 88 15.51 -8.13 -8.45
CA GLU A 88 16.87 -8.67 -8.60
C GLU A 88 17.03 -9.97 -7.80
N ALA A 89 16.74 -9.95 -6.50
CA ALA A 89 16.87 -11.12 -5.65
C ALA A 89 15.96 -12.29 -6.09
N VAL A 90 14.78 -12.01 -6.59
CA VAL A 90 13.84 -13.05 -7.07
C VAL A 90 14.32 -13.65 -8.40
N LEU A 91 14.84 -12.83 -9.32
CA LEU A 91 15.38 -13.30 -10.60
C LEU A 91 16.63 -14.16 -10.38
N ASP A 92 17.54 -13.73 -9.51
CA ASP A 92 18.74 -14.50 -9.17
C ASP A 92 18.40 -15.84 -8.52
N HIS A 93 17.45 -15.86 -7.58
CA HIS A 93 17.04 -17.07 -6.90
C HIS A 93 16.28 -18.05 -7.79
N SER A 94 15.40 -17.56 -8.65
CA SER A 94 14.56 -18.40 -9.51
C SER A 94 15.25 -18.81 -10.81
N GLY A 95 16.17 -17.99 -11.32
CA GLY A 95 16.76 -18.12 -12.65
C GLY A 95 15.75 -17.89 -13.78
N SER A 96 14.64 -17.16 -13.53
CA SER A 96 13.57 -16.97 -14.51
C SER A 96 12.75 -15.71 -14.22
N GLU A 97 12.27 -15.08 -15.29
CA GLU A 97 11.32 -13.96 -15.21
C GLU A 97 9.83 -14.40 -15.22
N HIS A 98 9.57 -15.71 -15.49
CA HIS A 98 8.22 -16.26 -15.53
C HIS A 98 7.64 -16.43 -14.13
N PHE A 99 6.45 -15.85 -13.88
CA PHE A 99 5.81 -15.90 -12.58
C PHE A 99 5.58 -17.33 -12.08
N ASP A 100 5.24 -18.28 -12.94
CA ASP A 100 5.02 -19.67 -12.58
C ASP A 100 6.28 -20.37 -12.05
N VAL A 101 7.44 -20.06 -12.60
CA VAL A 101 8.72 -20.57 -12.12
C VAL A 101 9.05 -19.96 -10.76
N ILE A 102 8.89 -18.64 -10.64
CA ILE A 102 9.09 -17.89 -9.38
C ILE A 102 8.16 -18.40 -8.29
N TYR A 103 6.87 -18.62 -8.63
CA TYR A 103 5.87 -19.14 -7.72
C TYR A 103 6.25 -20.51 -7.13
N LYS A 104 6.91 -21.35 -7.91
CA LYS A 104 7.35 -22.68 -7.49
C LYS A 104 8.67 -22.66 -6.72
N LYS A 105 9.62 -21.82 -7.14
CA LYS A 105 11.00 -21.83 -6.60
C LYS A 105 11.20 -20.82 -5.47
N SER A 106 10.68 -19.59 -5.61
CA SER A 106 11.03 -18.47 -4.72
C SER A 106 9.96 -18.14 -3.68
N LEU A 107 8.75 -18.70 -3.80
CA LEU A 107 7.71 -18.53 -2.79
C LEU A 107 7.68 -19.71 -1.82
N THR A 108 7.30 -19.44 -0.57
CA THR A 108 7.19 -20.42 0.52
C THR A 108 6.45 -21.68 0.06
N ALA A 109 7.04 -22.86 0.26
CA ALA A 109 6.46 -24.11 -0.15
C ALA A 109 5.18 -24.44 0.62
N TYR A 110 4.29 -25.26 0.02
CA TYR A 110 3.08 -25.75 0.70
C TYR A 110 3.38 -26.61 1.93
N ARG A 111 4.59 -27.11 2.07
CA ARG A 111 5.01 -27.90 3.23
C ARG A 111 6.01 -27.07 4.02
N CYS A 112 5.62 -26.64 5.22
CA CYS A 112 6.50 -26.03 6.19
C CYS A 112 7.48 -27.07 6.75
N THR A 113 8.51 -27.39 6.00
CA THR A 113 9.62 -28.17 6.50
C THR A 113 10.62 -27.24 7.15
N GLY A 114 10.86 -27.39 8.45
CA GLY A 114 11.93 -26.70 9.17
C GLY A 114 11.54 -25.53 10.08
N LYS A 115 10.28 -25.09 10.10
CA LYS A 115 9.83 -24.13 11.14
C LYS A 115 9.54 -24.86 12.42
N HIS A 116 10.21 -24.49 13.51
CA HIS A 116 9.94 -25.00 14.85
C HIS A 116 8.62 -24.44 15.37
N HIS A 117 7.58 -25.27 15.37
CA HIS A 117 6.30 -24.97 15.98
C HIS A 117 6.20 -25.62 17.35
N LYS A 118 5.56 -24.93 18.31
CA LYS A 118 5.40 -25.44 19.68
C LYS A 118 4.56 -26.71 19.77
N ASN A 119 3.67 -26.92 18.80
CA ASN A 119 2.82 -28.11 18.72
C ASN A 119 2.29 -28.34 17.29
N ALA A 120 1.73 -29.54 17.06
CA ALA A 120 1.20 -29.94 15.75
C ALA A 120 0.04 -29.07 15.24
N LYS A 121 -0.77 -28.50 16.14
CA LYS A 121 -1.89 -27.61 15.79
C LYS A 121 -1.36 -26.29 15.23
N GLU A 122 -0.33 -25.73 15.84
CA GLU A 122 0.33 -24.49 15.39
C GLU A 122 1.00 -24.71 14.03
N ALA A 123 1.70 -25.83 13.83
CA ALA A 123 2.29 -26.21 12.54
C ALA A 123 1.24 -26.32 11.44
N LYS A 124 0.10 -26.97 11.72
CA LYS A 124 -1.01 -27.11 10.78
C LYS A 124 -1.63 -25.77 10.40
N ASN A 125 -1.81 -24.87 11.38
CA ASN A 125 -2.36 -23.54 11.14
C ASN A 125 -1.39 -22.66 10.33
N ALA A 126 -0.10 -22.70 10.62
CA ALA A 126 0.92 -21.98 9.86
C ALA A 126 0.94 -22.45 8.39
N TYR A 127 0.96 -23.77 8.17
CA TYR A 127 0.87 -24.36 6.84
C TYR A 127 -0.37 -23.91 6.06
N LYS A 128 -1.55 -23.95 6.71
CA LYS A 128 -2.81 -23.52 6.10
C LYS A 128 -2.77 -22.04 5.71
N ASN A 129 -2.21 -21.20 6.57
CA ASN A 129 -2.10 -19.77 6.31
C ASN A 129 -1.14 -19.47 5.13
N GLU A 130 0.01 -20.12 5.08
CA GLU A 130 0.96 -19.96 3.98
C GLU A 130 0.36 -20.40 2.64
N TRP A 131 -0.33 -21.55 2.64
CA TRP A 131 -1.04 -22.03 1.45
C TRP A 131 -2.13 -21.05 0.99
N THR A 132 -2.95 -20.55 1.92
CA THR A 132 -4.00 -19.57 1.64
C THR A 132 -3.41 -18.27 1.08
N ASN A 133 -2.32 -17.76 1.67
CA ASN A 133 -1.65 -16.55 1.21
C ASN A 133 -1.10 -16.70 -0.22
N ARG A 134 -0.50 -17.84 -0.54
CA ARG A 134 0.00 -18.12 -1.91
C ARG A 134 -1.13 -18.19 -2.94
N LEU A 135 -2.24 -18.85 -2.62
CA LEU A 135 -3.40 -18.90 -3.50
C LEU A 135 -4.03 -17.52 -3.70
N SER A 136 -4.12 -16.76 -2.63
CA SER A 136 -4.62 -15.38 -2.68
C SER A 136 -3.72 -14.49 -3.54
N LEU A 137 -2.41 -14.65 -3.41
CA LEU A 137 -1.44 -13.95 -4.28
C LEU A 137 -1.63 -14.33 -5.75
N ARG A 138 -1.77 -15.62 -6.06
CA ARG A 138 -2.00 -16.11 -7.43
C ARG A 138 -3.24 -15.47 -8.04
N LYS A 139 -4.35 -15.57 -7.32
CA LYS A 139 -5.62 -14.95 -7.73
C LYS A 139 -5.47 -13.43 -7.98
N GLU A 140 -4.72 -12.74 -7.13
CA GLU A 140 -4.51 -11.31 -7.26
C GLU A 140 -3.63 -10.95 -8.47
N ILE A 141 -2.60 -11.75 -8.77
CA ILE A 141 -1.79 -11.58 -9.99
C ILE A 141 -2.65 -11.76 -11.25
N ASP A 142 -3.44 -12.83 -11.31
CA ASP A 142 -4.33 -13.07 -12.44
C ASP A 142 -5.35 -11.93 -12.61
N ARG A 143 -5.88 -11.41 -11.50
CA ARG A 143 -6.77 -10.24 -11.49
C ARG A 143 -6.06 -8.98 -12.00
N LEU A 144 -4.83 -8.71 -11.54
CA LEU A 144 -4.04 -7.56 -12.00
C LEU A 144 -3.78 -7.61 -13.50
N ILE A 145 -3.46 -8.78 -14.06
CA ILE A 145 -3.28 -8.95 -15.50
C ILE A 145 -4.59 -8.63 -16.23
N ALA A 146 -5.72 -9.20 -15.79
CA ALA A 146 -7.02 -8.99 -16.41
C ALA A 146 -7.46 -7.51 -16.36
N ASP A 147 -7.34 -6.85 -15.21
CA ASP A 147 -7.73 -5.45 -15.01
C ASP A 147 -6.85 -4.47 -15.83
N ASN A 148 -5.59 -4.83 -16.09
CA ASN A 148 -4.63 -3.98 -16.77
C ASN A 148 -4.42 -4.30 -18.26
N HIS A 149 -5.01 -5.35 -18.80
CA HIS A 149 -4.87 -5.76 -20.20
C HIS A 149 -5.23 -4.61 -21.19
N ASN A 150 -6.35 -3.94 -20.94
CA ASN A 150 -6.80 -2.85 -21.82
C ASN A 150 -6.17 -1.48 -21.54
N THR A 151 -5.55 -1.31 -20.37
CA THR A 151 -5.08 0.00 -19.89
C THR A 151 -3.56 0.16 -19.89
N ARG A 152 -2.82 -0.94 -19.79
CA ARG A 152 -1.36 -0.96 -19.72
C ARG A 152 -0.75 -1.62 -20.95
N ALA A 153 -0.02 -0.83 -21.73
CA ALA A 153 0.60 -1.30 -22.98
C ALA A 153 1.52 -2.50 -22.77
N VAL A 154 2.27 -2.54 -21.65
CA VAL A 154 3.16 -3.66 -21.30
C VAL A 154 2.40 -4.97 -21.11
N VAL A 155 1.26 -4.96 -20.39
CA VAL A 155 0.45 -6.17 -20.19
C VAL A 155 -0.17 -6.63 -21.50
N ARG A 156 -0.72 -5.70 -22.30
CA ARG A 156 -1.29 -5.99 -23.60
C ARG A 156 -0.27 -6.63 -24.55
N HIS A 157 0.96 -6.08 -24.58
CA HIS A 157 2.02 -6.59 -25.45
C HIS A 157 2.26 -8.10 -25.31
N PHE A 158 2.32 -8.59 -24.07
CA PHE A 158 2.52 -10.02 -23.81
C PHE A 158 1.23 -10.82 -24.05
N ARG A 159 0.09 -10.34 -23.56
CA ARG A 159 -1.17 -11.09 -23.69
C ARG A 159 -1.69 -11.19 -25.11
N ASP A 160 -1.52 -10.17 -25.96
CA ASP A 160 -1.91 -10.22 -27.38
C ASP A 160 -1.07 -11.23 -28.17
N LYS A 161 0.10 -11.65 -27.64
CA LYS A 161 0.96 -12.70 -28.20
C LYS A 161 0.75 -14.07 -27.57
N ASP A 162 -0.18 -14.18 -26.62
CA ASP A 162 -0.38 -15.37 -25.78
C ASP A 162 0.87 -15.76 -24.97
N GLU A 163 1.68 -14.74 -24.60
CA GLU A 163 2.86 -14.88 -23.76
C GLU A 163 2.54 -14.56 -22.30
N ASP A 164 3.29 -15.15 -21.39
CA ASP A 164 3.19 -14.82 -19.96
C ASP A 164 3.72 -13.42 -19.69
N VAL A 165 3.01 -12.67 -18.85
CA VAL A 165 3.47 -11.36 -18.39
C VAL A 165 4.65 -11.56 -17.42
N PRO A 166 5.87 -11.08 -17.74
CA PRO A 166 7.03 -11.32 -16.91
C PRO A 166 6.94 -10.56 -15.58
N ILE A 167 7.66 -11.05 -14.57
CA ILE A 167 7.59 -10.52 -13.20
C ILE A 167 7.92 -9.01 -13.12
N TRP A 168 8.84 -8.52 -13.91
CA TRP A 168 9.20 -7.10 -13.94
C TRP A 168 8.02 -6.23 -14.41
N ALA A 169 7.25 -6.68 -15.41
CA ALA A 169 6.05 -6.00 -15.87
C ALA A 169 4.91 -6.08 -14.84
N LEU A 170 4.80 -7.20 -14.11
CA LEU A 170 3.88 -7.33 -12.98
C LEU A 170 4.21 -6.34 -11.86
N PHE A 171 5.50 -6.15 -11.53
CA PHE A 171 5.93 -5.20 -10.51
C PHE A 171 5.58 -3.75 -10.84
N GLU A 172 5.55 -3.39 -12.12
CA GLU A 172 5.12 -2.06 -12.57
C GLU A 172 3.65 -1.77 -12.31
N ILE A 173 2.80 -2.80 -12.44
CA ILE A 173 1.34 -2.64 -12.24
C ILE A 173 0.88 -2.93 -10.80
N MET A 174 1.76 -3.52 -9.96
CA MET A 174 1.47 -3.78 -8.55
C MET A 174 1.40 -2.49 -7.74
N THR A 175 0.34 -2.34 -6.96
CA THR A 175 0.31 -1.39 -5.84
C THR A 175 1.29 -1.82 -4.75
N LEU A 176 1.63 -0.91 -3.83
CA LEU A 176 2.47 -1.25 -2.68
C LEU A 176 1.87 -2.38 -1.83
N GLY A 177 0.53 -2.46 -1.73
CA GLY A 177 -0.18 -3.54 -1.04
C GLY A 177 0.00 -4.90 -1.73
N ASN A 178 -0.16 -4.97 -3.06
CA ASN A 178 0.08 -6.18 -3.84
C ASN A 178 1.54 -6.64 -3.74
N PHE A 179 2.46 -5.68 -3.84
CA PHE A 179 3.89 -5.94 -3.68
C PHE A 179 4.22 -6.47 -2.28
N GLY A 180 3.60 -5.93 -1.23
CA GLY A 180 3.74 -6.43 0.14
C GLY A 180 3.22 -7.86 0.31
N ALA A 181 2.10 -8.19 -0.32
CA ALA A 181 1.58 -9.55 -0.33
C ALA A 181 2.54 -10.52 -1.05
N PHE A 182 3.11 -10.10 -2.19
CA PHE A 182 4.14 -10.87 -2.89
C PHE A 182 5.38 -11.09 -2.01
N TYR A 183 5.95 -10.01 -1.44
CA TYR A 183 7.10 -10.09 -0.54
C TYR A 183 6.85 -11.03 0.65
N SER A 184 5.67 -10.97 1.24
CA SER A 184 5.34 -11.81 2.40
C SER A 184 5.36 -13.30 2.08
N CYS A 185 5.08 -13.67 0.83
CA CYS A 185 5.10 -15.05 0.35
C CYS A 185 6.50 -15.55 -0.05
N LEU A 186 7.53 -14.71 -0.12
CA LEU A 186 8.88 -15.12 -0.47
C LEU A 186 9.48 -16.08 0.56
N HIS A 187 10.38 -16.95 0.12
CA HIS A 187 11.24 -17.76 0.98
C HIS A 187 12.07 -16.91 1.92
N ASP A 188 12.38 -17.43 3.09
CA ASP A 188 13.14 -16.69 4.12
C ASP A 188 14.58 -16.43 3.70
N ASP A 189 15.20 -17.26 2.87
CA ASP A 189 16.51 -17.05 2.26
C ASP A 189 16.51 -15.86 1.29
N VAL A 190 15.50 -15.76 0.39
CA VAL A 190 15.34 -14.61 -0.50
C VAL A 190 15.14 -13.32 0.31
N LYS A 191 14.28 -13.36 1.35
CA LYS A 191 14.08 -12.23 2.26
C LYS A 191 15.39 -11.84 2.98
N SER A 192 16.19 -12.83 3.36
CA SER A 192 17.48 -12.60 4.00
C SER A 192 18.44 -11.84 3.09
N THR A 193 18.59 -12.28 1.83
CA THR A 193 19.42 -11.59 0.82
C THR A 193 18.97 -10.13 0.66
N ILE A 194 17.67 -9.88 0.52
CA ILE A 194 17.12 -8.53 0.39
C ILE A 194 17.43 -7.66 1.64
N CYS A 195 17.30 -8.23 2.84
CA CYS A 195 17.61 -7.52 4.08
C CYS A 195 19.10 -7.21 4.21
N ASP A 196 19.95 -8.15 3.85
CA ASP A 196 21.42 -7.98 3.89
C ASP A 196 21.87 -6.87 2.91
N ASP A 197 21.34 -6.84 1.69
CA ASP A 197 21.60 -5.80 0.68
C ASP A 197 21.12 -4.40 1.12
N LEU A 198 20.04 -4.34 1.86
CA LEU A 198 19.48 -3.09 2.37
C LEU A 198 20.06 -2.70 3.74
N HIS A 199 21.01 -3.48 4.27
CA HIS A 199 21.58 -3.31 5.62
C HIS A 199 20.51 -3.21 6.71
N MET A 200 19.40 -3.97 6.57
CA MET A 200 18.27 -3.96 7.49
C MET A 200 18.24 -5.22 8.35
N PRO A 201 17.87 -5.12 9.64
CA PRO A 201 17.69 -6.29 10.49
C PRO A 201 16.62 -7.24 9.94
N LYS A 202 16.92 -8.53 9.87
CA LYS A 202 15.99 -9.58 9.48
C LYS A 202 14.73 -9.51 10.34
N GLY A 203 13.58 -9.37 9.73
CA GLY A 203 12.29 -9.25 10.42
C GLY A 203 11.74 -7.83 10.59
N THR A 204 12.53 -6.77 10.40
CA THR A 204 12.03 -5.38 10.44
C THR A 204 11.14 -5.09 9.23
N PHE A 205 11.47 -5.68 8.11
CA PHE A 205 10.81 -5.46 6.82
C PHE A 205 9.40 -6.09 6.77
N THR A 206 9.23 -7.25 7.40
CA THR A 206 7.94 -7.97 7.39
C THR A 206 6.88 -7.39 8.31
N ARG A 207 7.28 -6.76 9.41
CA ARG A 207 6.32 -6.29 10.43
C ARG A 207 5.83 -4.85 10.27
N ARG A 208 6.60 -3.96 9.66
CA ARG A 208 6.30 -2.51 9.69
C ARG A 208 5.84 -1.91 8.38
N LEU A 209 6.22 -2.46 7.23
CA LEU A 209 5.85 -1.88 5.93
C LEU A 209 4.47 -2.32 5.43
N PHE A 210 3.96 -3.45 5.90
CA PHE A 210 2.73 -4.06 5.38
C PHE A 210 1.66 -4.34 6.43
N SER A 211 1.84 -3.89 7.66
CA SER A 211 0.90 -4.13 8.78
C SER A 211 -0.07 -2.98 9.03
N SER A 212 -0.35 -2.14 8.06
CA SER A 212 -1.41 -1.12 8.13
C SER A 212 -2.59 -1.56 7.27
N GLY A 213 -3.42 -2.41 7.83
CA GLY A 213 -4.77 -2.70 7.43
C GLY A 213 -5.69 -2.35 8.57
#